data_16949cb93b0667188a2084f322e5e32a
#
_entry.id   16949cb93b0667188a2084f322e5e32a
#
_cell.length_a   1.000
_cell.length_b   1.000
_cell.length_c   1.000
_cell.angle_alpha   90.00
_cell.angle_beta   90.00
_cell.angle_gamma   90.00
#
_symmetry.space_group_name_H-M   'P 1'
#
loop_
_entity.id
_entity.type
_entity.pdbx_description
1 polymer ?
#
loop_
_entity_poly.entity_id
_entity_poly.type
_entity_poly.pdbx_seq_one_letter_code
_entity_poly.pdbx_strand_id
1 'polypeptide(L)'
;ASASWNIHNEDFMQDIKSVLNQLKLRYSYGVNGNDNIAAYAHYGLYSDIVYNGITGQLPSQLQNRKLTWETNKTHNIGIDFRLFDRLNGSIDWYTRRTEDMLIAAPLPYTTGFASQAQNVGKIRNSGVEVQLDAEIFNTNDFKWTAGVNFAANRSKVLELAPGQDFIGTTLRYVKGEQLYTYWLYDYAGVNPQNGNALWRNE
;
A
#
# COMPACT_ATOMS: atom_id res chain seq x y z
N ALA A 1 18.13 6.57 -5.98
CA ALA A 1 18.66 7.86 -6.39
C ALA A 1 17.84 8.97 -5.75
N SER A 2 18.50 10.07 -5.36
CA SER A 2 17.82 11.23 -4.81
C SER A 2 18.50 12.52 -5.27
N ALA A 3 17.71 13.59 -5.35
CA ALA A 3 18.17 14.92 -5.65
C ALA A 3 17.45 15.94 -4.75
N SER A 4 18.11 17.02 -4.41
CA SER A 4 17.48 18.13 -3.71
C SER A 4 18.02 19.46 -4.23
N TRP A 5 17.14 20.47 -4.25
CA TRP A 5 17.48 21.81 -4.69
C TRP A 5 17.08 22.82 -3.62
N ASN A 6 18.06 23.55 -3.11
CA ASN A 6 17.85 24.62 -2.13
C ASN A 6 17.54 25.92 -2.89
N ILE A 7 16.30 26.07 -3.31
CA ILE A 7 15.82 27.19 -4.14
C ILE A 7 16.06 28.53 -3.46
N HIS A 8 15.94 28.59 -2.13
CA HIS A 8 16.16 29.83 -1.36
C HIS A 8 17.58 30.40 -1.45
N ASN A 9 18.55 29.62 -1.96
CA ASN A 9 19.94 30.09 -2.16
C ASN A 9 20.15 30.78 -3.51
N GLU A 10 19.18 30.68 -4.42
CA GLU A 10 19.30 31.25 -5.76
C GLU A 10 19.15 32.78 -5.74
N ASP A 11 19.81 33.48 -6.69
CA ASP A 11 19.82 34.92 -6.74
C ASP A 11 18.43 35.53 -6.94
N PHE A 12 17.57 34.89 -7.71
CA PHE A 12 16.18 35.34 -7.95
C PHE A 12 15.28 35.28 -6.72
N MET A 13 15.72 34.63 -5.63
CA MET A 13 14.98 34.53 -4.37
C MET A 13 15.36 35.62 -3.36
N GLN A 14 16.35 36.45 -3.64
CA GLN A 14 16.89 37.43 -2.66
C GLN A 14 15.81 38.38 -2.14
N ASP A 15 14.94 38.87 -3.02
CA ASP A 15 13.91 39.87 -2.68
C ASP A 15 12.82 39.35 -1.73
N ILE A 16 12.62 38.02 -1.69
CA ILE A 16 11.57 37.40 -0.87
C ILE A 16 12.12 36.65 0.33
N LYS A 17 13.43 36.64 0.58
CA LYS A 17 14.06 35.95 1.71
C LYS A 17 13.53 36.38 3.08
N SER A 18 13.07 37.61 3.22
CA SER A 18 12.47 38.10 4.47
C SER A 18 11.17 37.41 4.82
N VAL A 19 10.45 36.90 3.83
CA VAL A 19 9.17 36.16 3.98
C VAL A 19 9.39 34.65 3.88
N LEU A 20 10.10 34.23 2.84
CA LEU A 20 10.40 32.81 2.56
C LEU A 20 11.87 32.53 2.87
N ASN A 21 12.14 32.19 4.14
CA ASN A 21 13.50 32.01 4.66
C ASN A 21 14.15 30.71 4.17
N GLN A 22 13.32 29.71 3.89
CA GLN A 22 13.78 28.43 3.33
C GLN A 22 12.78 27.92 2.32
N LEU A 23 13.29 27.43 1.20
CA LEU A 23 12.53 26.65 0.21
C LEU A 23 13.46 25.59 -0.37
N LYS A 24 13.10 24.33 -0.18
CA LYS A 24 13.86 23.19 -0.68
C LYS A 24 12.92 22.22 -1.38
N LEU A 25 13.24 21.88 -2.61
CA LEU A 25 12.59 20.81 -3.36
C LEU A 25 13.39 19.52 -3.20
N ARG A 26 12.71 18.40 -2.97
CA ARG A 26 13.28 17.05 -2.85
C ARG A 26 12.62 16.11 -3.82
N TYR A 27 13.40 15.23 -4.42
CA TYR A 27 12.91 14.11 -5.19
C TYR A 27 13.72 12.87 -4.84
N SER A 28 13.04 11.74 -4.66
CA SER A 28 13.71 10.46 -4.52
C SER A 28 13.02 9.38 -5.30
N TYR A 29 13.83 8.45 -5.82
CA TYR A 29 13.39 7.23 -6.48
C TYR A 29 14.14 6.05 -5.88
N GLY A 30 13.41 5.03 -5.45
CA GLY A 30 13.95 3.80 -4.89
C GLY A 30 13.27 2.56 -5.46
N VAL A 31 14.06 1.49 -5.59
CA VAL A 31 13.57 0.16 -5.94
C VAL A 31 14.06 -0.80 -4.86
N ASN A 32 13.12 -1.52 -4.23
CA ASN A 32 13.39 -2.49 -3.18
C ASN A 32 12.72 -3.81 -3.52
N GLY A 33 13.43 -4.92 -3.27
CA GLY A 33 12.86 -6.26 -3.30
C GLY A 33 12.26 -6.64 -1.95
N ASN A 34 11.23 -7.49 -1.96
CA ASN A 34 10.68 -8.16 -0.78
C ASN A 34 10.55 -9.65 -1.09
N ASP A 35 11.18 -10.48 -0.27
CA ASP A 35 11.22 -11.94 -0.39
C ASP A 35 10.46 -12.65 0.74
N ASN A 36 9.49 -11.98 1.35
CA ASN A 36 8.67 -12.56 2.43
C ASN A 36 7.80 -13.71 1.92
N ILE A 37 8.42 -14.85 1.74
CA ILE A 37 7.85 -16.08 1.20
C ILE A 37 8.28 -17.25 2.08
N ALA A 38 7.43 -18.27 2.19
CA ALA A 38 7.76 -19.46 2.94
C ALA A 38 9.01 -20.16 2.36
N ALA A 39 9.82 -20.72 3.25
CA ALA A 39 10.96 -21.55 2.83
C ALA A 39 10.46 -22.67 1.91
N TYR A 40 11.22 -22.93 0.84
CA TYR A 40 10.91 -23.96 -0.16
C TYR A 40 9.62 -23.73 -0.96
N ALA A 41 9.04 -22.51 -0.95
CA ALA A 41 7.78 -22.21 -1.67
C ALA A 41 7.84 -22.47 -3.19
N HIS A 42 9.04 -22.51 -3.76
CA HIS A 42 9.26 -22.80 -5.20
C HIS A 42 9.35 -24.30 -5.54
N TYR A 43 9.46 -25.18 -4.51
CA TYR A 43 9.52 -26.64 -4.72
C TYR A 43 8.12 -27.26 -4.71
N GLY A 44 7.98 -28.41 -5.36
CA GLY A 44 6.88 -29.35 -5.12
C GLY A 44 7.17 -30.13 -3.84
N LEU A 45 6.25 -30.05 -2.89
CA LEU A 45 6.39 -30.73 -1.60
C LEU A 45 5.37 -31.85 -1.46
N TYR A 46 5.72 -32.84 -0.64
CA TYR A 46 4.87 -33.94 -0.25
C TYR A 46 4.68 -33.90 1.27
N SER A 47 3.53 -34.35 1.72
CA SER A 47 3.25 -34.59 3.14
C SER A 47 2.85 -36.05 3.36
N ASP A 48 3.21 -36.57 4.51
CA ASP A 48 2.80 -37.92 4.90
C ASP A 48 1.29 -37.93 5.24
N ILE A 49 0.61 -38.93 4.75
CA ILE A 49 -0.81 -39.21 5.02
C ILE A 49 -0.95 -40.66 5.46
N VAL A 50 -1.83 -40.90 6.43
CA VAL A 50 -2.20 -42.25 6.86
C VAL A 50 -3.57 -42.61 6.29
N TYR A 51 -3.61 -43.66 5.50
CA TYR A 51 -4.85 -44.23 4.98
C TYR A 51 -4.95 -45.70 5.41
N ASN A 52 -6.02 -46.04 6.14
CA ASN A 52 -6.26 -47.40 6.65
C ASN A 52 -5.03 -48.01 7.40
N GLY A 53 -4.34 -47.17 8.24
CA GLY A 53 -3.20 -47.62 9.02
C GLY A 53 -1.88 -47.72 8.23
N ILE A 54 -1.87 -47.40 6.94
CA ILE A 54 -0.65 -47.41 6.07
C ILE A 54 -0.28 -45.98 5.79
N THR A 55 1.01 -45.65 6.05
CA THR A 55 1.57 -44.33 5.72
C THR A 55 1.89 -44.26 4.22
N GLY A 56 1.41 -43.22 3.58
CA GLY A 56 1.68 -42.85 2.20
C GLY A 56 2.10 -41.40 2.07
N GLN A 57 2.46 -40.97 0.87
CA GLN A 57 2.82 -39.58 0.58
C GLN A 57 1.82 -38.96 -0.39
N LEU A 58 1.37 -37.75 -0.07
CA LEU A 58 0.49 -36.95 -0.92
C LEU A 58 1.19 -35.65 -1.31
N PRO A 59 1.13 -35.21 -2.58
CA PRO A 59 1.58 -33.87 -2.97
C PRO A 59 0.82 -32.80 -2.16
N SER A 60 1.56 -31.97 -1.44
CA SER A 60 1.00 -30.90 -0.58
C SER A 60 1.18 -29.52 -1.17
N GLN A 61 2.12 -29.36 -2.11
CA GLN A 61 2.43 -28.08 -2.76
C GLN A 61 2.88 -28.30 -4.20
N LEU A 62 2.31 -27.49 -5.12
CA LEU A 62 2.75 -27.46 -6.51
C LEU A 62 4.03 -26.65 -6.66
N GLN A 63 4.94 -27.20 -7.47
CA GLN A 63 6.16 -26.50 -7.82
C GLN A 63 5.89 -25.24 -8.64
N ASN A 64 6.59 -24.13 -8.29
CA ASN A 64 6.67 -22.93 -9.13
C ASN A 64 8.13 -22.45 -9.25
N ARG A 65 8.83 -22.88 -10.30
CA ARG A 65 10.22 -22.48 -10.55
C ARG A 65 10.41 -21.03 -10.98
N LYS A 66 9.32 -20.33 -11.29
CA LYS A 66 9.34 -18.91 -11.71
C LYS A 66 9.15 -17.96 -10.53
N LEU A 67 9.05 -18.51 -9.32
CA LEU A 67 8.84 -17.71 -8.13
C LEU A 67 10.06 -16.83 -7.85
N THR A 68 9.82 -15.53 -7.67
CA THR A 68 10.84 -14.52 -7.39
C THR A 68 10.34 -13.55 -6.32
N TRP A 69 11.13 -12.55 -5.93
CA TRP A 69 10.73 -11.52 -4.98
C TRP A 69 9.74 -10.51 -5.59
N GLU A 70 8.99 -9.86 -4.72
CA GLU A 70 8.19 -8.69 -5.09
C GLU A 70 9.09 -7.47 -5.32
N THR A 71 8.74 -6.63 -6.26
CA THR A 71 9.47 -5.40 -6.54
C THR A 71 8.64 -4.18 -6.15
N ASN A 72 9.19 -3.33 -5.26
CA ASN A 72 8.61 -2.06 -4.85
C ASN A 72 9.36 -0.90 -5.50
N LYS A 73 8.66 -0.13 -6.35
CA LYS A 73 9.16 1.09 -6.97
C LYS A 73 8.50 2.30 -6.31
N THR A 74 9.29 3.16 -5.69
CA THR A 74 8.80 4.31 -4.94
C THR A 74 9.33 5.60 -5.53
N HIS A 75 8.44 6.56 -5.78
CA HIS A 75 8.76 7.96 -6.07
C HIS A 75 8.26 8.80 -4.91
N ASN A 76 9.06 9.75 -4.48
CA ASN A 76 8.69 10.75 -3.49
C ASN A 76 9.13 12.13 -3.99
N ILE A 77 8.23 13.11 -3.91
CA ILE A 77 8.48 14.52 -4.17
C ILE A 77 8.13 15.28 -2.90
N GLY A 78 9.06 16.05 -2.35
CA GLY A 78 8.83 16.80 -1.14
C GLY A 78 9.24 18.27 -1.31
N ILE A 79 8.53 19.14 -0.60
CA ILE A 79 8.83 20.56 -0.49
C ILE A 79 8.97 20.87 0.99
N ASP A 80 10.13 21.38 1.40
CA ASP A 80 10.35 21.92 2.73
C ASP A 80 10.41 23.45 2.63
N PHE A 81 9.71 24.13 3.51
CA PHE A 81 9.69 25.59 3.53
C PHE A 81 9.70 26.14 4.96
N ARG A 82 10.23 27.36 5.07
CA ARG A 82 10.15 28.16 6.29
C ARG A 82 9.71 29.58 5.93
N LEU A 83 8.64 30.03 6.60
CA LEU A 83 8.05 31.35 6.39
C LEU A 83 8.16 32.21 7.65
N PHE A 84 8.52 33.50 7.48
CA PHE A 84 8.56 34.50 8.55
C PHE A 84 9.42 34.09 9.74
N ASP A 85 10.40 33.18 9.55
CA ASP A 85 11.18 32.55 10.63
C ASP A 85 10.38 31.86 11.73
N ARG A 86 9.07 31.67 11.54
CA ARG A 86 8.12 31.14 12.54
C ARG A 86 7.32 29.94 12.09
N LEU A 87 7.05 29.81 10.81
CA LEU A 87 6.29 28.69 10.26
C LEU A 87 7.21 27.78 9.46
N ASN A 88 7.41 26.56 9.96
CA ASN A 88 8.08 25.49 9.22
C ASN A 88 7.04 24.55 8.64
N GLY A 89 7.24 24.08 7.43
CA GLY A 89 6.35 23.13 6.80
C GLY A 89 7.07 22.17 5.89
N SER A 90 6.51 20.98 5.77
CA SER A 90 6.86 20.03 4.73
C SER A 90 5.59 19.50 4.07
N ILE A 91 5.66 19.31 2.78
CA ILE A 91 4.62 18.67 1.97
C ILE A 91 5.29 17.59 1.16
N ASP A 92 4.91 16.35 1.37
CA ASP A 92 5.42 15.20 0.65
C ASP A 92 4.31 14.52 -0.13
N TRP A 93 4.53 14.28 -1.40
CA TRP A 93 3.71 13.43 -2.23
C TRP A 93 4.50 12.19 -2.61
N TYR A 94 3.90 11.02 -2.44
CA TYR A 94 4.55 9.78 -2.82
C TYR A 94 3.63 8.87 -3.64
N THR A 95 4.27 8.02 -4.44
CA THR A 95 3.62 6.87 -5.06
C THR A 95 4.55 5.67 -4.99
N ARG A 96 4.03 4.56 -4.45
CA ARG A 96 4.69 3.26 -4.40
C ARG A 96 3.91 2.29 -5.26
N ARG A 97 4.58 1.65 -6.18
CA ARG A 97 4.04 0.57 -6.99
C ARG A 97 4.74 -0.73 -6.62
N THR A 98 3.96 -1.70 -6.15
CA THR A 98 4.41 -3.07 -5.92
C THR A 98 4.03 -3.89 -7.14
N GLU A 99 5.01 -4.53 -7.75
CA GLU A 99 4.88 -5.43 -8.89
C GLU A 99 5.30 -6.84 -8.48
N ASP A 100 4.81 -7.84 -9.20
CA ASP A 100 5.13 -9.25 -8.97
C ASP A 100 4.78 -9.69 -7.54
N MET A 101 3.61 -9.29 -7.03
CA MET A 101 3.18 -9.62 -5.68
C MET A 101 3.14 -11.13 -5.46
N LEU A 102 3.65 -11.56 -4.32
CA LEU A 102 3.62 -12.96 -3.90
C LEU A 102 2.25 -13.30 -3.32
N ILE A 103 1.40 -13.92 -4.13
CA ILE A 103 0.03 -14.25 -3.78
C ILE A 103 -0.19 -15.76 -3.92
N ALA A 104 -0.96 -16.35 -2.99
CA ALA A 104 -1.50 -17.68 -3.16
C ALA A 104 -2.66 -17.61 -4.18
N ALA A 105 -2.33 -17.70 -5.46
CA ALA A 105 -3.31 -17.63 -6.55
C ALA A 105 -4.18 -18.89 -6.55
N PRO A 106 -5.53 -18.76 -6.49
CA PRO A 106 -6.41 -19.91 -6.53
C PRO A 106 -6.28 -20.66 -7.84
N LEU A 107 -6.39 -21.99 -7.75
CA LEU A 107 -6.29 -22.89 -8.89
C LEU A 107 -7.65 -23.58 -9.16
N PRO A 108 -7.91 -24.04 -10.40
CA PRO A 108 -9.03 -24.90 -10.68
C PRO A 108 -8.96 -26.18 -9.85
N TYR A 109 -10.08 -26.64 -9.32
CA TYR A 109 -10.18 -27.85 -8.49
C TYR A 109 -9.65 -29.12 -9.20
N THR A 110 -9.68 -29.14 -10.53
CA THR A 110 -9.14 -30.23 -11.35
C THR A 110 -7.63 -30.44 -11.18
N THR A 111 -6.92 -29.47 -10.64
CA THR A 111 -5.46 -29.58 -10.32
C THR A 111 -5.19 -30.39 -9.06
N GLY A 112 -6.20 -30.59 -8.21
CA GLY A 112 -6.07 -31.23 -6.89
C GLY A 112 -5.51 -30.27 -5.82
N PHE A 113 -5.27 -29.01 -6.14
CA PHE A 113 -4.72 -28.01 -5.21
C PHE A 113 -5.65 -26.78 -5.16
N ALA A 114 -5.77 -26.18 -3.96
CA ALA A 114 -6.59 -24.98 -3.79
C ALA A 114 -5.91 -23.73 -4.35
N SER A 115 -4.59 -23.64 -4.22
CA SER A 115 -3.82 -22.46 -4.66
C SER A 115 -2.34 -22.83 -4.92
N GLN A 116 -1.64 -21.92 -5.56
CA GLN A 116 -0.19 -21.97 -5.77
C GLN A 116 0.40 -20.57 -5.52
N ALA A 117 1.55 -20.50 -4.85
CA ALA A 117 2.29 -19.25 -4.72
C ALA A 117 2.79 -18.79 -6.09
N GLN A 118 2.41 -17.58 -6.48
CA GLN A 118 2.74 -16.99 -7.78
C GLN A 118 3.10 -15.52 -7.61
N ASN A 119 3.99 -15.02 -8.48
CA ASN A 119 4.28 -13.59 -8.62
C ASN A 119 3.26 -12.97 -9.58
N VAL A 120 2.12 -12.60 -9.05
CA VAL A 120 1.01 -12.05 -9.83
C VAL A 120 0.38 -10.87 -9.09
N GLY A 121 -0.13 -9.94 -9.87
CA GLY A 121 -0.77 -8.77 -9.31
C GLY A 121 0.17 -7.58 -9.14
N LYS A 122 -0.47 -6.43 -9.16
CA LYS A 122 0.17 -5.12 -8.98
C LYS A 122 -0.73 -4.23 -8.14
N ILE A 123 -0.15 -3.53 -7.19
CA ILE A 123 -0.83 -2.51 -6.40
C ILE A 123 -0.10 -1.19 -6.49
N ARG A 124 -0.84 -0.12 -6.26
CA ARG A 124 -0.28 1.22 -6.12
C ARG A 124 -0.79 1.83 -4.82
N ASN A 125 0.14 2.33 -4.02
CA ASN A 125 -0.14 3.18 -2.87
C ASN A 125 0.37 4.58 -3.21
N SER A 126 -0.47 5.59 -3.01
CA SER A 126 -0.09 6.99 -3.22
C SER A 126 -0.70 7.84 -2.13
N GLY A 127 -0.03 8.92 -1.76
CA GLY A 127 -0.51 9.77 -0.71
C GLY A 127 0.15 11.13 -0.71
N VAL A 128 -0.42 12.00 0.14
CA VAL A 128 0.11 13.31 0.47
C VAL A 128 0.23 13.36 1.98
N GLU A 129 1.37 13.83 2.45
CA GLU A 129 1.66 14.09 3.86
C GLU A 129 2.02 15.57 4.00
N VAL A 130 1.45 16.22 5.01
CA VAL A 130 1.69 17.64 5.32
C VAL A 130 2.03 17.74 6.79
N GLN A 131 3.14 18.38 7.08
CA GLN A 131 3.52 18.77 8.43
C GLN A 131 3.69 20.27 8.48
N LEU A 132 3.09 20.91 9.48
CA LEU A 132 3.21 22.34 9.75
C LEU A 132 3.52 22.55 11.22
N ASP A 133 4.56 23.32 11.52
CA ASP A 133 4.97 23.70 12.86
C ASP A 133 5.11 25.22 12.92
N ALA A 134 4.33 25.86 13.78
CA ALA A 134 4.31 27.30 13.92
C ALA A 134 4.71 27.74 15.33
N GLU A 135 5.58 28.73 15.40
CA GLU A 135 5.83 29.49 16.61
C GLU A 135 4.88 30.67 16.68
N ILE A 136 3.81 30.52 17.49
CA ILE A 136 2.71 31.51 17.58
C ILE A 136 3.15 32.71 18.40
N PHE A 137 3.71 32.44 19.58
CA PHE A 137 4.28 33.46 20.46
C PHE A 137 5.67 33.04 20.93
N ASN A 138 6.59 33.99 20.96
CA ASN A 138 7.92 33.81 21.52
C ASN A 138 8.35 35.14 22.18
N THR A 139 8.14 35.22 23.50
CA THR A 139 8.57 36.33 24.36
C THR A 139 9.56 35.81 25.39
N ASN A 140 10.18 36.70 26.17
CA ASN A 140 11.13 36.29 27.20
C ASN A 140 10.52 35.36 28.27
N ASP A 141 9.22 35.52 28.56
CA ASP A 141 8.52 34.81 29.63
C ASP A 141 7.55 33.74 29.15
N PHE A 142 7.18 33.77 27.84
CA PHE A 142 6.17 32.87 27.31
C PHE A 142 6.50 32.44 25.86
N LYS A 143 6.50 31.12 25.65
CA LYS A 143 6.65 30.52 24.32
C LYS A 143 5.50 29.59 24.03
N TRP A 144 4.83 29.80 22.90
CA TRP A 144 3.79 28.93 22.40
C TRP A 144 4.06 28.49 20.98
N THR A 145 4.12 27.17 20.78
CA THR A 145 4.25 26.53 19.47
C THR A 145 3.05 25.63 19.22
N ALA A 146 2.62 25.55 17.98
CA ALA A 146 1.54 24.66 17.54
C ALA A 146 2.00 23.88 16.31
N GLY A 147 1.67 22.57 16.28
CA GLY A 147 1.99 21.68 15.15
C GLY A 147 0.75 20.95 14.67
N VAL A 148 0.66 20.74 13.34
CA VAL A 148 -0.39 19.98 12.68
C VAL A 148 0.24 19.01 11.70
N ASN A 149 -0.18 17.74 11.77
CA ASN A 149 0.18 16.71 10.82
C ASN A 149 -1.08 16.20 10.11
N PHE A 150 -1.03 16.11 8.80
CA PHE A 150 -2.10 15.58 7.97
C PHE A 150 -1.53 14.55 7.01
N ALA A 151 -2.22 13.39 6.85
CA ALA A 151 -1.89 12.38 5.87
C ALA A 151 -3.15 11.87 5.17
N ALA A 152 -3.10 11.79 3.84
CA ALA A 152 -4.14 11.20 3.03
C ALA A 152 -3.52 10.13 2.12
N ASN A 153 -3.92 8.87 2.32
CA ASN A 153 -3.38 7.73 1.61
C ASN A 153 -4.47 7.03 0.80
N ARG A 154 -4.13 6.58 -0.40
CA ARG A 154 -5.01 5.79 -1.26
C ARG A 154 -4.25 4.60 -1.83
N SER A 155 -4.80 3.41 -1.64
CA SER A 155 -4.36 2.18 -2.31
C SER A 155 -5.23 1.90 -3.53
N LYS A 156 -4.68 1.21 -4.52
CA LYS A 156 -5.42 0.74 -5.69
C LYS A 156 -4.83 -0.58 -6.19
N VAL A 157 -5.70 -1.57 -6.41
CA VAL A 157 -5.33 -2.81 -7.09
C VAL A 157 -5.28 -2.52 -8.59
N LEU A 158 -4.10 -2.65 -9.20
CA LEU A 158 -3.90 -2.40 -10.63
C LEU A 158 -4.10 -3.66 -11.46
N GLU A 159 -3.64 -4.81 -10.93
CA GLU A 159 -3.66 -6.10 -11.64
C GLU A 159 -3.77 -7.23 -10.63
N LEU A 160 -4.47 -8.28 -10.97
CA LEU A 160 -4.57 -9.55 -10.26
C LEU A 160 -4.08 -10.68 -11.15
N ALA A 161 -4.15 -11.92 -10.65
CA ALA A 161 -3.81 -13.09 -11.45
C ALA A 161 -4.66 -13.16 -12.74
N PRO A 162 -4.10 -13.65 -13.85
CA PRO A 162 -4.83 -13.78 -15.11
C PRO A 162 -6.17 -14.51 -14.95
N GLY A 163 -7.24 -13.94 -15.51
CA GLY A 163 -8.59 -14.50 -15.41
C GLY A 163 -9.29 -14.28 -14.07
N GLN A 164 -8.74 -13.46 -13.19
CA GLN A 164 -9.34 -13.11 -11.91
C GLN A 164 -9.65 -11.61 -11.84
N ASP A 165 -10.91 -11.27 -11.59
CA ASP A 165 -11.34 -9.89 -11.33
C ASP A 165 -11.28 -9.53 -9.85
N PHE A 166 -11.31 -10.54 -8.98
CA PHE A 166 -11.14 -10.39 -7.53
C PHE A 166 -10.53 -11.63 -6.88
N ILE A 167 -9.96 -11.45 -5.68
CA ILE A 167 -9.48 -12.50 -4.78
C ILE A 167 -10.07 -12.25 -3.39
N GLY A 168 -10.51 -13.29 -2.72
CA GLY A 168 -11.11 -13.22 -1.38
C GLY A 168 -12.63 -13.37 -1.39
N THR A 169 -13.23 -13.39 -0.22
CA THR A 169 -14.68 -13.55 -0.03
C THR A 169 -15.33 -12.26 0.46
N THR A 170 -15.34 -12.05 1.77
CA THR A 170 -15.92 -10.87 2.43
C THR A 170 -15.02 -9.65 2.32
N LEU A 171 -13.70 -9.84 2.48
CA LEU A 171 -12.66 -8.87 2.17
C LEU A 171 -12.05 -9.24 0.83
N ARG A 172 -12.23 -8.40 -0.17
CA ARG A 172 -11.79 -8.68 -1.53
C ARG A 172 -10.71 -7.72 -2.00
N TYR A 173 -9.81 -8.25 -2.79
CA TYR A 173 -8.95 -7.48 -3.68
C TYR A 173 -9.64 -7.45 -5.04
N VAL A 174 -10.18 -6.31 -5.41
CA VAL A 174 -10.90 -6.11 -6.68
C VAL A 174 -10.07 -5.20 -7.57
N LYS A 175 -9.88 -5.59 -8.82
CA LYS A 175 -9.15 -4.78 -9.79
C LYS A 175 -9.83 -3.42 -9.98
N GLY A 176 -9.04 -2.36 -9.82
CA GLY A 176 -9.54 -0.98 -9.93
C GLY A 176 -9.96 -0.36 -8.61
N GLU A 177 -10.21 -1.15 -7.57
CA GLU A 177 -10.66 -0.73 -6.25
C GLU A 177 -9.51 -0.58 -5.23
N GLN A 178 -9.85 -0.15 -4.03
CA GLN A 178 -8.92 -0.10 -2.92
C GLN A 178 -8.57 -1.51 -2.42
N LEU A 179 -7.44 -1.62 -1.73
CA LEU A 179 -7.11 -2.82 -0.98
C LEU A 179 -8.16 -3.04 0.12
N TYR A 180 -8.51 -4.31 0.33
CA TYR A 180 -9.46 -4.71 1.38
C TYR A 180 -10.86 -4.10 1.21
N THR A 181 -11.39 -4.14 -0.01
CA THR A 181 -12.78 -3.74 -0.26
C THR A 181 -13.72 -4.75 0.40
N TYR A 182 -14.61 -4.27 1.27
CA TYR A 182 -15.66 -5.09 1.84
C TYR A 182 -16.71 -5.42 0.79
N TRP A 183 -17.06 -6.70 0.69
CA TRP A 183 -18.11 -7.20 -0.17
C TRP A 183 -19.16 -7.88 0.68
N LEU A 184 -20.19 -7.15 1.02
CA LEU A 184 -21.23 -7.55 1.96
C LEU A 184 -22.60 -7.36 1.32
N TYR A 185 -23.58 -8.09 1.83
CA TYR A 185 -24.97 -7.84 1.47
C TYR A 185 -25.41 -6.48 2.00
N ASP A 186 -26.07 -5.68 1.15
CA ASP A 186 -26.65 -4.40 1.57
C ASP A 186 -27.99 -4.65 2.29
N TYR A 187 -28.04 -4.26 3.55
CA TYR A 187 -29.23 -4.45 4.37
C TYR A 187 -30.33 -3.49 3.96
N ALA A 188 -31.51 -4.04 3.57
CA ALA A 188 -32.65 -3.28 3.07
C ALA A 188 -33.76 -3.08 4.12
N GLY A 189 -33.60 -3.57 5.34
CA GLY A 189 -34.59 -3.46 6.41
C GLY A 189 -35.16 -4.81 6.84
N VAL A 190 -36.33 -4.77 7.48
CA VAL A 190 -37.04 -5.95 7.98
C VAL A 190 -38.35 -6.12 7.22
N ASN A 191 -38.66 -7.33 6.81
CA ASN A 191 -39.96 -7.66 6.24
C ASN A 191 -41.04 -7.52 7.30
N PRO A 192 -42.01 -6.61 7.16
CA PRO A 192 -43.01 -6.35 8.17
C PRO A 192 -44.00 -7.50 8.38
N GLN A 193 -44.08 -8.46 7.45
CA GLN A 193 -44.98 -9.59 7.53
C GLN A 193 -44.44 -10.75 8.35
N ASN A 194 -43.12 -10.95 8.36
CA ASN A 194 -42.53 -12.15 8.99
C ASN A 194 -41.29 -11.85 9.86
N GLY A 195 -40.85 -10.60 9.96
CA GLY A 195 -39.69 -10.22 10.77
C GLY A 195 -38.33 -10.57 10.20
N ASN A 196 -38.23 -11.12 8.98
CA ASN A 196 -36.96 -11.51 8.37
C ASN A 196 -36.19 -10.30 7.82
N ALA A 197 -34.85 -10.37 7.88
CA ALA A 197 -33.98 -9.40 7.25
C ALA A 197 -34.13 -9.43 5.71
N LEU A 198 -34.22 -8.25 5.13
CA LEU A 198 -34.23 -8.05 3.68
C LEU A 198 -32.86 -7.57 3.22
N TRP A 199 -32.44 -8.04 2.05
CA TRP A 199 -31.17 -7.71 1.42
C TRP A 199 -31.44 -7.17 0.02
N ARG A 200 -30.66 -6.16 -0.40
CA ARG A 200 -30.71 -5.68 -1.79
C ARG A 200 -29.93 -6.63 -2.66
N ASN A 201 -30.51 -6.99 -3.80
CA ASN A 201 -29.76 -7.59 -4.91
C ASN A 201 -29.34 -6.45 -5.82
N GLU A 202 -28.03 -6.36 -6.09
CA GLU A 202 -27.50 -5.56 -7.20
C GLU A 202 -27.75 -6.25 -8.53
#